data_8dfa3ace83cfd021aae5750936e3e1aa
#
_entry.id   8dfa3ace83cfd021aae5750936e3e1aa
#
_cell.length_a   1.000
_cell.length_b   1.000
_cell.length_c   1.000
_cell.angle_alpha   90.00
_cell.angle_beta   90.00
_cell.angle_gamma   90.00
#
_symmetry.space_group_name_H-M   'P 1'
#
loop_
_entity.id
_entity.type
_entity.pdbx_description
1 polymer ?
#
loop_
_entity_poly.entity_id
_entity_poly.type
_entity_poly.pdbx_seq_one_letter_code
_entity_poly.pdbx_strand_id
1 'polypeptide(L)'
;LDYVDKTKIGISGHSMGGATTASVLSKDNYTVPVGTAKKDGKTMTTYGLGIVKAGLIQAWSTFMGASPTTSVGMLKANDDEFFYSSTDSDGNKTLPRQFLNSVTAANFVGIPVVKGQKIDIQNKAAYVNGEIKEVELGTSLADQYGAFRAIYEADEIHPLNHWSIPSTANLVQFFYDAFGTPNGSKVIGLGNQVWWVKEGFSFLGMLALLSLIFPVVSLMLTI
;
A
#
# COMPACT_ATOMS: atom_id res chain seq x y z
N LEU A 1 -19.82 -9.23 -12.25
CA LEU A 1 -19.95 -7.95 -12.96
C LEU A 1 -19.04 -8.03 -14.19
N ASP A 2 -19.60 -7.89 -15.37
CA ASP A 2 -18.91 -8.13 -16.64
C ASP A 2 -17.89 -7.03 -17.00
N TYR A 3 -17.96 -5.88 -16.31
CA TYR A 3 -17.03 -4.77 -16.47
C TYR A 3 -15.85 -4.79 -15.47
N VAL A 4 -15.79 -5.79 -14.60
CA VAL A 4 -14.68 -5.94 -13.64
C VAL A 4 -13.66 -6.93 -14.18
N ASP A 5 -12.43 -6.48 -14.36
CA ASP A 5 -11.31 -7.37 -14.68
C ASP A 5 -10.89 -8.15 -13.42
N LYS A 6 -11.32 -9.40 -13.33
CA LYS A 6 -11.03 -10.27 -12.18
C LYS A 6 -9.57 -10.70 -12.09
N THR A 7 -8.79 -10.45 -13.12
CA THR A 7 -7.35 -10.73 -13.14
C THR A 7 -6.51 -9.58 -12.57
N LYS A 8 -7.13 -8.42 -12.34
CA LYS A 8 -6.48 -7.18 -11.87
C LYS A 8 -7.14 -6.61 -10.60
N ILE A 9 -7.33 -7.47 -9.60
CA ILE A 9 -7.88 -7.04 -8.30
C ILE A 9 -6.75 -6.50 -7.42
N GLY A 10 -6.82 -5.22 -7.09
CA GLY A 10 -5.90 -4.54 -6.19
C GLY A 10 -6.58 -4.08 -4.90
N ILE A 11 -5.83 -4.04 -3.81
CA ILE A 11 -6.30 -3.52 -2.51
C ILE A 11 -5.26 -2.57 -1.91
N SER A 12 -5.73 -1.57 -1.18
CA SER A 12 -4.88 -0.67 -0.40
C SER A 12 -5.64 -0.09 0.77
N GLY A 13 -4.92 0.36 1.78
CA GLY A 13 -5.49 1.05 2.93
C GLY A 13 -4.41 1.67 3.79
N HIS A 14 -4.77 2.77 4.48
CA HIS A 14 -3.88 3.55 5.33
C HIS A 14 -4.07 3.21 6.82
N SER A 15 -3.00 3.12 7.58
CA SER A 15 -2.98 2.90 9.03
C SER A 15 -3.73 1.61 9.42
N MET A 16 -4.86 1.68 10.11
CA MET A 16 -5.71 0.50 10.35
C MET A 16 -6.18 -0.17 9.05
N GLY A 17 -6.39 0.60 7.97
CA GLY A 17 -6.64 0.07 6.63
C GLY A 17 -5.41 -0.64 6.07
N GLY A 18 -4.19 -0.19 6.40
CA GLY A 18 -2.94 -0.88 6.09
C GLY A 18 -2.84 -2.24 6.80
N ALA A 19 -3.18 -2.29 8.09
CA ALA A 19 -3.29 -3.54 8.85
C ALA A 19 -4.32 -4.49 8.23
N THR A 20 -5.48 -3.96 7.83
CA THR A 20 -6.53 -4.73 7.14
C THR A 20 -6.03 -5.25 5.80
N THR A 21 -5.35 -4.43 5.00
CA THR A 21 -4.73 -4.85 3.74
C THR A 21 -3.74 -5.99 3.95
N ALA A 22 -2.83 -5.89 4.92
CA ALA A 22 -1.88 -6.95 5.26
C ALA A 22 -2.60 -8.24 5.70
N SER A 23 -3.67 -8.12 6.50
CA SER A 23 -4.49 -9.25 6.92
C SER A 23 -5.21 -9.93 5.76
N VAL A 24 -5.81 -9.16 4.85
CA VAL A 24 -6.48 -9.70 3.66
C VAL A 24 -5.49 -10.42 2.76
N LEU A 25 -4.32 -9.84 2.49
CA LEU A 25 -3.26 -10.48 1.69
C LEU A 25 -2.84 -11.83 2.27
N SER A 26 -2.67 -11.90 3.59
CA SER A 26 -2.33 -13.15 4.29
C SER A 26 -3.45 -14.18 4.20
N LYS A 27 -4.72 -13.78 4.38
CA LYS A 27 -5.88 -14.67 4.32
C LYS A 27 -6.25 -15.11 2.89
N ASP A 28 -5.91 -14.30 1.88
CA ASP A 28 -6.09 -14.66 0.47
C ASP A 28 -4.96 -15.59 -0.05
N ASN A 29 -3.98 -15.91 0.79
CA ASN A 29 -2.88 -16.78 0.41
C ASN A 29 -3.34 -18.23 0.23
N TYR A 30 -3.16 -18.77 -1.00
CA TYR A 30 -3.56 -20.13 -1.33
C TYR A 30 -2.48 -21.20 -1.03
N THR A 31 -1.29 -20.78 -0.58
CA THR A 31 -0.17 -21.71 -0.33
C THR A 31 -0.04 -22.11 1.13
N VAL A 32 -0.65 -21.35 2.06
CA VAL A 32 -0.62 -21.64 3.49
C VAL A 32 -2.03 -21.77 4.05
N PRO A 33 -2.25 -22.62 5.06
CA PRO A 33 -3.54 -22.73 5.73
C PRO A 33 -3.93 -21.39 6.38
N VAL A 34 -5.16 -20.96 6.14
CA VAL A 34 -5.71 -19.71 6.73
C VAL A 34 -6.78 -20.00 7.79
N GLY A 35 -7.16 -21.24 7.94
CA GLY A 35 -8.14 -21.65 8.94
C GLY A 35 -8.60 -23.09 8.76
N THR A 36 -9.68 -23.43 9.45
CA THR A 36 -10.38 -24.71 9.29
C THR A 36 -11.89 -24.47 9.11
N ALA A 37 -12.52 -25.29 8.30
CA ALA A 37 -13.98 -25.34 8.14
C ALA A 37 -14.51 -26.74 8.43
N LYS A 38 -15.76 -26.85 8.87
CA LYS A 38 -16.45 -28.14 9.01
C LYS A 38 -17.36 -28.36 7.83
N LYS A 39 -17.20 -29.50 7.15
CA LYS A 39 -18.08 -29.96 6.10
C LYS A 39 -18.39 -31.43 6.33
N ASP A 40 -19.69 -31.79 6.35
CA ASP A 40 -20.16 -33.16 6.57
C ASP A 40 -19.55 -33.83 7.82
N GLY A 41 -19.46 -33.06 8.93
CA GLY A 41 -18.88 -33.51 10.19
C GLY A 41 -17.36 -33.62 10.24
N LYS A 42 -16.67 -33.42 9.11
CA LYS A 42 -15.20 -33.45 9.03
C LYS A 42 -14.60 -32.06 9.09
N THR A 43 -13.51 -31.91 9.83
CA THR A 43 -12.70 -30.68 9.83
C THR A 43 -11.79 -30.69 8.62
N MET A 44 -11.87 -29.63 7.79
CA MET A 44 -11.05 -29.44 6.61
C MET A 44 -10.18 -28.19 6.78
N THR A 45 -8.92 -28.26 6.37
CA THR A 45 -8.05 -27.10 6.28
C THR A 45 -8.51 -26.19 5.14
N THR A 46 -8.58 -24.89 5.39
CA THR A 46 -8.96 -23.89 4.40
C THR A 46 -7.75 -23.05 3.97
N TYR A 47 -7.74 -22.68 2.71
CA TYR A 47 -6.73 -21.83 2.07
C TYR A 47 -7.40 -20.59 1.50
N GLY A 48 -6.63 -19.53 1.26
CA GLY A 48 -7.09 -18.37 0.53
C GLY A 48 -7.37 -18.69 -0.94
N LEU A 49 -8.03 -17.80 -1.63
CA LEU A 49 -8.45 -17.98 -3.03
C LEU A 49 -7.45 -17.41 -4.05
N GLY A 50 -6.49 -16.57 -3.59
CA GLY A 50 -5.52 -15.90 -4.47
C GLY A 50 -6.17 -14.92 -5.44
N ILE A 51 -7.26 -14.28 -5.00
CA ILE A 51 -8.02 -13.32 -5.82
C ILE A 51 -7.27 -12.00 -5.96
N VAL A 52 -6.61 -11.55 -4.88
CA VAL A 52 -5.86 -10.30 -4.86
C VAL A 52 -4.56 -10.47 -5.63
N LYS A 53 -4.33 -9.63 -6.63
CA LYS A 53 -3.12 -9.65 -7.48
C LYS A 53 -2.10 -8.59 -7.08
N ALA A 54 -2.54 -7.50 -6.45
CA ALA A 54 -1.65 -6.47 -5.91
C ALA A 54 -2.19 -5.88 -4.62
N GLY A 55 -1.32 -5.63 -3.66
CA GLY A 55 -1.69 -4.99 -2.39
C GLY A 55 -0.67 -3.94 -1.95
N LEU A 56 -1.11 -2.69 -1.71
CA LEU A 56 -0.26 -1.65 -1.15
C LEU A 56 -0.64 -1.38 0.31
N ILE A 57 0.25 -1.74 1.20
CA ILE A 57 0.12 -1.52 2.64
C ILE A 57 0.61 -0.11 2.94
N GLN A 58 -0.29 0.80 3.36
CA GLN A 58 0.06 2.18 3.64
C GLN A 58 0.13 2.42 5.16
N ALA A 59 1.20 3.09 5.61
CA ALA A 59 1.41 3.48 7.00
C ALA A 59 1.17 2.31 7.98
N TRP A 60 1.75 1.16 7.66
CA TRP A 60 1.75 -0.07 8.47
C TRP A 60 2.94 -0.94 8.10
N SER A 61 3.79 -1.28 9.07
CA SER A 61 5.09 -1.93 8.82
C SER A 61 5.05 -3.46 8.86
N THR A 62 3.95 -4.06 9.30
CA THR A 62 3.87 -5.52 9.45
C THR A 62 3.33 -6.17 8.19
N PHE A 63 4.14 -7.02 7.57
CA PHE A 63 3.74 -7.89 6.47
C PHE A 63 3.52 -9.31 7.00
N MET A 64 2.33 -9.86 6.76
CA MET A 64 1.91 -11.17 7.26
C MET A 64 1.93 -12.27 6.18
N GLY A 65 2.50 -11.98 5.02
CA GLY A 65 2.51 -12.88 3.87
C GLY A 65 1.44 -12.56 2.84
N ALA A 66 1.58 -13.15 1.66
CA ALA A 66 0.64 -13.07 0.54
C ALA A 66 0.81 -14.30 -0.36
N SER A 67 -0.09 -14.50 -1.33
CA SER A 67 0.10 -15.52 -2.37
C SER A 67 1.38 -15.24 -3.17
N PRO A 68 2.08 -16.26 -3.68
CA PRO A 68 3.31 -16.08 -4.46
C PRO A 68 3.12 -15.25 -5.73
N THR A 69 1.89 -15.20 -6.24
CA THR A 69 1.52 -14.43 -7.45
C THR A 69 1.01 -13.03 -7.16
N THR A 70 1.05 -12.58 -5.89
CA THR A 70 0.54 -11.28 -5.48
C THR A 70 1.69 -10.29 -5.26
N SER A 71 1.73 -9.21 -6.04
CA SER A 71 2.66 -8.11 -5.82
C SER A 71 2.27 -7.33 -4.56
N VAL A 72 3.24 -6.99 -3.72
CA VAL A 72 2.98 -6.24 -2.49
C VAL A 72 3.93 -5.06 -2.36
N GLY A 73 3.36 -3.88 -2.11
CA GLY A 73 4.10 -2.67 -1.77
C GLY A 73 3.89 -2.26 -0.31
N MET A 74 4.86 -1.53 0.23
CA MET A 74 4.74 -0.73 1.44
C MET A 74 4.88 0.74 1.08
N LEU A 75 3.96 1.58 1.56
CA LEU A 75 4.04 3.02 1.45
C LEU A 75 4.16 3.61 2.85
N LYS A 76 5.29 4.26 3.14
CA LYS A 76 5.59 4.81 4.46
C LYS A 76 5.86 6.31 4.41
N ALA A 77 5.50 6.99 5.49
CA ALA A 77 5.99 8.32 5.79
C ALA A 77 7.39 8.23 6.44
N ASN A 78 8.31 9.13 6.08
CA ASN A 78 9.67 9.13 6.63
C ASN A 78 9.70 9.52 8.11
N ASP A 79 8.74 10.33 8.55
CA ASP A 79 8.57 10.74 9.94
C ASP A 79 7.34 10.09 10.58
N ASP A 80 7.09 8.82 10.27
CA ASP A 80 6.01 8.05 10.89
C ASP A 80 6.32 7.83 12.37
N GLU A 81 5.52 8.43 13.24
CA GLU A 81 5.71 8.41 14.68
C GLU A 81 5.22 7.12 15.35
N PHE A 82 4.54 6.22 14.63
CA PHE A 82 3.95 5.01 15.17
C PHE A 82 4.65 3.73 14.72
N PHE A 83 5.11 3.70 13.46
CA PHE A 83 5.57 2.47 12.80
C PHE A 83 6.98 2.63 12.23
N TYR A 84 7.47 1.58 11.58
CA TYR A 84 8.73 1.54 10.83
C TYR A 84 10.02 1.62 11.68
N SER A 85 9.93 1.49 13.01
CA SER A 85 11.10 1.19 13.83
C SER A 85 11.47 -0.28 13.68
N SER A 86 12.78 -0.57 13.51
CA SER A 86 13.30 -1.93 13.32
C SER A 86 14.73 -2.01 13.85
N THR A 87 15.53 -2.94 13.35
CA THR A 87 16.95 -3.06 13.63
C THR A 87 17.75 -3.15 12.33
N ASP A 88 19.02 -2.75 12.36
CA ASP A 88 19.99 -3.02 11.30
C ASP A 88 20.53 -4.47 11.40
N SER A 89 21.49 -4.83 10.54
CA SER A 89 22.10 -6.16 10.51
C SER A 89 22.93 -6.49 11.75
N ASP A 90 23.33 -5.49 12.53
CA ASP A 90 24.07 -5.65 13.78
C ASP A 90 23.16 -5.69 15.03
N GLY A 91 21.85 -5.47 14.83
CA GLY A 91 20.85 -5.44 15.89
C GLY A 91 20.65 -4.05 16.51
N ASN A 92 21.27 -2.98 15.98
CA ASN A 92 21.04 -1.63 16.45
C ASN A 92 19.67 -1.12 15.97
N LYS A 93 18.99 -0.34 16.83
CA LYS A 93 17.68 0.21 16.50
C LYS A 93 17.77 1.18 15.32
N THR A 94 16.88 1.02 14.33
CA THR A 94 16.69 1.97 13.24
C THR A 94 15.45 2.83 13.48
N LEU A 95 15.54 4.10 13.09
CA LEU A 95 14.40 5.03 13.10
C LEU A 95 13.58 4.87 11.80
N PRO A 96 12.34 5.41 11.74
CA PRO A 96 11.52 5.34 10.53
C PRO A 96 12.23 5.84 9.27
N ARG A 97 12.99 6.95 9.32
CA ARG A 97 13.81 7.45 8.20
C ARG A 97 14.91 6.48 7.73
N GLN A 98 15.27 5.53 8.56
CA GLN A 98 16.32 4.54 8.28
C GLN A 98 15.72 3.17 7.92
N PHE A 99 14.41 3.08 7.74
CA PHE A 99 13.71 1.81 7.56
C PHE A 99 14.26 1.00 6.37
N LEU A 100 14.66 1.65 5.27
CA LEU A 100 15.28 0.98 4.12
C LEU A 100 16.63 0.31 4.44
N ASN A 101 17.25 0.66 5.55
CA ASN A 101 18.48 0.02 6.03
C ASN A 101 18.21 -1.07 7.09
N SER A 102 16.97 -1.50 7.25
CA SER A 102 16.55 -2.40 8.31
C SER A 102 16.37 -3.85 7.86
N VAL A 103 16.49 -4.74 8.84
CA VAL A 103 16.19 -6.18 8.69
C VAL A 103 14.75 -6.40 8.20
N THR A 104 13.80 -5.60 8.70
CA THR A 104 12.38 -5.71 8.29
C THR A 104 12.21 -5.39 6.80
N ALA A 105 12.86 -4.33 6.31
CA ALA A 105 12.81 -3.97 4.89
C ALA A 105 13.47 -5.03 4.01
N ALA A 106 14.66 -5.53 4.41
CA ALA A 106 15.37 -6.57 3.67
C ALA A 106 14.54 -7.86 3.56
N ASN A 107 13.97 -8.33 4.68
CA ASN A 107 13.10 -9.50 4.69
C ASN A 107 11.85 -9.30 3.83
N PHE A 108 11.27 -8.10 3.83
CA PHE A 108 10.09 -7.80 3.01
C PHE A 108 10.37 -7.90 1.52
N VAL A 109 11.51 -7.40 1.05
CA VAL A 109 11.89 -7.46 -0.37
C VAL A 109 12.60 -8.77 -0.76
N GLY A 110 12.88 -9.65 0.20
CA GLY A 110 13.50 -10.96 -0.03
C GLY A 110 15.01 -10.94 -0.15
N ILE A 111 15.69 -9.92 0.42
CA ILE A 111 17.16 -9.86 0.48
C ILE A 111 17.64 -10.57 1.75
N PRO A 112 18.57 -11.54 1.65
CA PRO A 112 19.16 -12.18 2.80
C PRO A 112 19.90 -11.19 3.71
N VAL A 113 19.66 -11.28 5.02
CA VAL A 113 20.36 -10.45 6.02
C VAL A 113 21.59 -11.19 6.51
N VAL A 114 22.75 -10.53 6.37
CA VAL A 114 24.03 -11.04 6.89
C VAL A 114 24.52 -10.07 7.95
N LYS A 115 24.87 -10.58 9.12
CA LYS A 115 25.38 -9.77 10.24
C LYS A 115 26.64 -9.00 9.82
N GLY A 116 26.68 -7.70 10.13
CA GLY A 116 27.77 -6.80 9.78
C GLY A 116 27.75 -6.28 8.33
N GLN A 117 26.82 -6.77 7.50
CA GLN A 117 26.67 -6.29 6.13
C GLN A 117 25.63 -5.16 6.08
N LYS A 118 25.99 -4.01 5.48
CA LYS A 118 25.05 -2.91 5.32
C LYS A 118 23.84 -3.33 4.46
N ILE A 119 22.66 -3.10 4.99
CA ILE A 119 21.40 -3.20 4.24
C ILE A 119 21.17 -1.86 3.55
N ASP A 120 20.79 -1.89 2.26
CA ASP A 120 20.58 -0.70 1.45
C ASP A 120 19.48 -0.96 0.42
N ILE A 121 18.23 -0.87 0.87
CA ILE A 121 17.05 -1.05 0.01
C ILE A 121 16.77 0.25 -0.71
N GLN A 122 16.55 0.18 -2.02
CA GLN A 122 16.27 1.37 -2.83
C GLN A 122 14.78 1.74 -2.75
N ASN A 123 14.52 3.01 -2.45
CA ASN A 123 13.16 3.58 -2.49
C ASN A 123 12.58 3.48 -3.91
N LYS A 124 11.32 3.06 -4.02
CA LYS A 124 10.56 2.88 -5.27
C LYS A 124 11.08 1.77 -6.21
N ALA A 125 12.14 1.07 -5.85
CA ALA A 125 12.60 -0.05 -6.64
C ALA A 125 11.69 -1.27 -6.45
N ALA A 126 11.45 -1.98 -7.54
CA ALA A 126 10.72 -3.24 -7.52
C ALA A 126 11.69 -4.41 -7.41
N TYR A 127 11.46 -5.27 -6.45
CA TYR A 127 12.28 -6.46 -6.17
C TYR A 127 11.53 -7.73 -6.54
N VAL A 128 12.14 -8.56 -7.37
CA VAL A 128 11.67 -9.93 -7.67
C VAL A 128 12.73 -10.90 -7.17
N ASN A 129 12.37 -11.72 -6.18
CA ASN A 129 13.31 -12.65 -5.51
C ASN A 129 14.58 -11.97 -4.99
N GLY A 130 14.46 -10.76 -4.46
CA GLY A 130 15.58 -9.98 -3.92
C GLY A 130 16.41 -9.20 -4.96
N GLU A 131 16.10 -9.32 -6.25
CA GLU A 131 16.77 -8.57 -7.32
C GLU A 131 15.91 -7.41 -7.82
N ILE A 132 16.52 -6.25 -8.05
CA ILE A 132 15.84 -5.08 -8.64
C ILE A 132 15.49 -5.37 -10.10
N LYS A 133 14.26 -5.05 -10.48
CA LYS A 133 13.78 -5.07 -11.85
C LYS A 133 13.27 -3.69 -12.25
N GLU A 134 13.74 -3.22 -13.38
CA GLU A 134 13.27 -1.96 -13.96
C GLU A 134 12.30 -2.25 -15.10
N VAL A 135 11.29 -1.41 -15.21
CA VAL A 135 10.29 -1.47 -16.26
C VAL A 135 9.81 -0.05 -16.58
N GLU A 136 9.42 0.17 -17.81
CA GLU A 136 8.84 1.44 -18.24
C GLU A 136 7.51 1.69 -17.52
N LEU A 137 7.31 2.90 -17.00
CA LEU A 137 6.10 3.29 -16.30
C LEU A 137 4.84 3.04 -17.16
N GLY A 138 3.87 2.35 -16.57
CA GLY A 138 2.63 1.94 -17.23
C GLY A 138 2.68 0.60 -17.94
N THR A 139 3.86 -0.05 -17.97
CA THR A 139 4.02 -1.45 -18.37
C THR A 139 3.88 -2.35 -17.14
N SER A 140 3.21 -3.47 -17.25
CA SER A 140 3.08 -4.40 -16.11
C SER A 140 4.40 -5.13 -15.86
N LEU A 141 5.01 -4.84 -14.72
CA LEU A 141 6.17 -5.56 -14.21
C LEU A 141 5.78 -6.98 -13.78
N ALA A 142 4.57 -7.12 -13.21
CA ALA A 142 4.07 -8.42 -12.79
C ALA A 142 3.86 -9.38 -13.97
N ASP A 143 3.46 -8.86 -15.15
CA ASP A 143 3.32 -9.69 -16.36
C ASP A 143 4.69 -10.11 -16.92
N GLN A 144 5.75 -9.27 -16.74
CA GLN A 144 7.08 -9.56 -17.27
C GLN A 144 7.90 -10.48 -16.35
N TYR A 145 7.86 -10.24 -15.04
CA TYR A 145 8.78 -10.86 -14.07
C TYR A 145 8.06 -11.62 -12.96
N GLY A 146 6.72 -11.57 -12.91
CA GLY A 146 5.92 -12.11 -11.82
C GLY A 146 5.77 -11.14 -10.65
N ALA A 147 5.26 -11.68 -9.52
CA ALA A 147 4.99 -10.87 -8.34
C ALA A 147 6.26 -10.22 -7.77
N PHE A 148 6.17 -8.94 -7.43
CA PHE A 148 7.27 -8.16 -6.90
C PHE A 148 6.97 -7.57 -5.51
N ARG A 149 8.01 -7.06 -4.85
CA ARG A 149 7.96 -6.29 -3.61
C ARG A 149 8.55 -4.92 -3.85
N ALA A 150 7.96 -3.87 -3.28
CA ALA A 150 8.49 -2.50 -3.38
C ALA A 150 8.19 -1.72 -2.09
N ILE A 151 9.12 -0.82 -1.73
CA ILE A 151 8.92 0.12 -0.61
C ILE A 151 8.96 1.53 -1.18
N TYR A 152 7.97 2.32 -0.81
CA TYR A 152 7.83 3.71 -1.21
C TYR A 152 7.90 4.60 0.02
N GLU A 153 8.70 5.66 -0.06
CA GLU A 153 8.86 6.65 0.99
C GLU A 153 8.37 8.02 0.53
N ALA A 154 7.78 8.77 1.47
CA ALA A 154 7.46 10.18 1.30
C ALA A 154 7.88 10.97 2.54
N ASP A 155 8.38 12.19 2.34
CA ASP A 155 8.84 13.07 3.43
C ASP A 155 7.63 13.74 4.10
N GLU A 156 6.98 13.00 4.97
CA GLU A 156 5.77 13.40 5.68
C GLU A 156 5.59 12.61 6.97
N ILE A 157 4.64 13.02 7.80
CA ILE A 157 4.21 12.33 9.02
C ILE A 157 3.08 11.36 8.73
N HIS A 158 2.81 10.42 9.63
CA HIS A 158 1.79 9.37 9.51
C HIS A 158 0.42 9.87 9.00
N PRO A 159 -0.22 10.90 9.60
CA PRO A 159 -1.55 11.31 9.17
C PRO A 159 -1.60 11.98 7.80
N LEU A 160 -0.48 12.46 7.24
CA LEU A 160 -0.45 13.09 5.92
C LEU A 160 -0.22 12.11 4.78
N ASN A 161 0.17 10.87 5.07
CA ASN A 161 0.56 9.88 4.07
C ASN A 161 -0.56 9.59 3.03
N HIS A 162 -1.82 9.72 3.39
CA HIS A 162 -2.96 9.54 2.46
C HIS A 162 -3.50 10.85 1.85
N TRP A 163 -2.92 12.00 2.23
CA TRP A 163 -3.35 13.35 1.79
C TRP A 163 -2.27 14.06 0.98
N SER A 164 -1.25 13.37 0.54
CA SER A 164 -0.13 13.99 -0.15
C SER A 164 -0.03 13.60 -1.62
N ILE A 165 0.48 14.51 -2.43
CA ILE A 165 0.76 14.26 -3.85
C ILE A 165 1.85 13.19 -4.01
N PRO A 166 2.98 13.24 -3.27
CA PRO A 166 4.01 12.20 -3.35
C PRO A 166 3.50 10.79 -3.01
N SER A 167 2.73 10.64 -1.93
CA SER A 167 2.19 9.33 -1.54
C SER A 167 1.15 8.82 -2.52
N THR A 168 0.28 9.69 -3.04
CA THR A 168 -0.67 9.32 -4.09
C THR A 168 0.05 8.93 -5.38
N ALA A 169 1.14 9.63 -5.75
CA ALA A 169 1.98 9.28 -6.89
C ALA A 169 2.60 7.89 -6.72
N ASN A 170 3.13 7.57 -5.54
CA ASN A 170 3.69 6.27 -5.20
C ASN A 170 2.64 5.15 -5.27
N LEU A 171 1.40 5.41 -4.81
CA LEU A 171 0.29 4.48 -4.93
C LEU A 171 -0.05 4.19 -6.40
N VAL A 172 -0.15 5.23 -7.22
CA VAL A 172 -0.43 5.08 -8.66
C VAL A 172 0.70 4.34 -9.36
N GLN A 173 1.96 4.67 -9.05
CA GLN A 173 3.13 3.96 -9.57
C GLN A 173 3.05 2.48 -9.25
N PHE A 174 2.82 2.10 -7.98
CA PHE A 174 2.73 0.69 -7.59
C PHE A 174 1.69 -0.07 -8.41
N PHE A 175 0.49 0.50 -8.60
CA PHE A 175 -0.55 -0.19 -9.39
C PHE A 175 -0.26 -0.18 -10.90
N TYR A 176 0.43 0.83 -11.44
CA TYR A 176 0.93 0.77 -12.81
C TYR A 176 1.98 -0.34 -12.99
N ASP A 177 2.92 -0.46 -12.05
CA ASP A 177 3.93 -1.52 -12.08
C ASP A 177 3.29 -2.92 -11.92
N ALA A 178 2.20 -3.03 -11.15
CA ALA A 178 1.48 -4.29 -10.98
C ALA A 178 0.60 -4.66 -12.17
N PHE A 179 -0.11 -3.71 -12.77
CA PHE A 179 -1.18 -3.99 -13.73
C PHE A 179 -0.98 -3.39 -15.11
N GLY A 180 0.02 -2.54 -15.29
CA GLY A 180 0.14 -1.70 -16.48
C GLY A 180 -0.95 -0.63 -16.57
N THR A 181 -0.98 0.09 -17.68
CA THR A 181 -2.08 1.02 -17.96
C THR A 181 -3.33 0.29 -18.43
N PRO A 182 -4.54 0.75 -18.06
CA PRO A 182 -5.76 0.13 -18.52
C PRO A 182 -5.91 0.19 -20.07
N ASN A 183 -6.13 -0.95 -20.71
CA ASN A 183 -6.57 -1.04 -22.12
C ASN A 183 -5.77 -0.18 -23.12
N GLY A 184 -4.45 -0.09 -22.98
CA GLY A 184 -3.60 0.73 -23.86
C GLY A 184 -3.78 2.24 -23.68
N SER A 185 -4.38 2.68 -22.59
CA SER A 185 -4.47 4.09 -22.23
C SER A 185 -3.08 4.72 -22.11
N LYS A 186 -2.97 6.01 -22.40
CA LYS A 186 -1.72 6.75 -22.17
C LYS A 186 -1.41 6.81 -20.69
N VAL A 187 -0.15 6.64 -20.33
CA VAL A 187 0.34 6.90 -18.97
C VAL A 187 0.06 8.36 -18.63
N ILE A 188 -0.67 8.57 -17.54
CA ILE A 188 -0.83 9.90 -16.94
C ILE A 188 0.35 10.07 -15.97
N GLY A 189 1.07 11.19 -16.09
CA GLY A 189 2.19 11.51 -15.21
C GLY A 189 1.75 11.45 -13.74
N LEU A 190 2.53 10.80 -12.89
CA LEU A 190 2.20 10.52 -11.49
C LEU A 190 1.87 11.77 -10.67
N GLY A 191 2.47 12.92 -11.02
CA GLY A 191 2.18 14.22 -10.40
C GLY A 191 0.94 14.93 -10.96
N ASN A 192 0.31 14.42 -12.02
CA ASN A 192 -0.87 15.04 -12.63
C ASN A 192 -2.14 14.62 -11.89
N GLN A 193 -2.30 15.13 -10.69
CA GLN A 193 -3.38 14.79 -9.76
C GLN A 193 -4.28 15.99 -9.56
N VAL A 194 -5.60 15.78 -9.57
CA VAL A 194 -6.62 16.82 -9.40
C VAL A 194 -7.50 16.62 -8.16
N TRP A 195 -7.28 15.57 -7.37
CA TRP A 195 -8.09 15.24 -6.19
C TRP A 195 -8.11 16.38 -5.16
N TRP A 196 -6.99 17.09 -4.97
CA TRP A 196 -6.87 18.21 -4.05
C TRP A 196 -7.79 19.39 -4.39
N VAL A 197 -8.14 19.57 -5.66
CA VAL A 197 -9.12 20.58 -6.10
C VAL A 197 -10.49 20.24 -5.56
N LYS A 198 -10.92 18.98 -5.71
CA LYS A 198 -12.18 18.48 -5.12
C LYS A 198 -12.21 18.67 -3.62
N GLU A 199 -11.13 18.30 -2.93
CA GLU A 199 -11.05 18.43 -1.46
C GLU A 199 -11.08 19.90 -1.01
N GLY A 200 -10.43 20.79 -1.75
CA GLY A 200 -10.51 22.25 -1.53
C GLY A 200 -11.96 22.77 -1.63
N PHE A 201 -12.69 22.39 -2.69
CA PHE A 201 -14.09 22.77 -2.83
C PHE A 201 -15.00 22.11 -1.78
N SER A 202 -14.74 20.86 -1.40
CA SER A 202 -15.46 20.18 -0.32
C SER A 202 -15.28 20.92 1.02
N PHE A 203 -14.06 21.38 1.31
CA PHE A 203 -13.77 22.17 2.50
C PHE A 203 -14.52 23.53 2.49
N LEU A 204 -14.49 24.25 1.35
CA LEU A 204 -15.23 25.50 1.19
C LEU A 204 -16.74 25.29 1.34
N GLY A 205 -17.26 24.20 0.77
CA GLY A 205 -18.68 23.82 0.93
C GLY A 205 -19.05 23.55 2.38
N MET A 206 -18.16 22.89 3.14
CA MET A 206 -18.36 22.67 4.58
C MET A 206 -18.38 23.99 5.36
N LEU A 207 -17.46 24.93 5.08
CA LEU A 207 -17.46 26.24 5.71
C LEU A 207 -18.74 27.04 5.38
N ALA A 208 -19.19 26.97 4.12
CA ALA A 208 -20.44 27.61 3.72
C ALA A 208 -21.64 27.00 4.47
N LEU A 209 -21.70 25.67 4.60
CA LEU A 209 -22.74 24.99 5.37
C LEU A 209 -22.74 25.40 6.86
N LEU A 210 -21.56 25.46 7.48
CA LEU A 210 -21.42 25.92 8.86
C LEU A 210 -21.87 27.38 9.03
N SER A 211 -21.57 28.26 8.06
CA SER A 211 -21.97 29.67 8.10
C SER A 211 -23.50 29.87 7.98
N LEU A 212 -24.23 28.93 7.37
CA LEU A 212 -25.69 28.95 7.31
C LEU A 212 -26.35 28.75 8.68
N ILE A 213 -25.65 28.21 9.66
CA ILE A 213 -26.18 28.03 11.03
C ILE A 213 -26.64 29.38 11.60
N PHE A 214 -25.83 30.45 11.40
CA PHE A 214 -26.12 31.78 11.97
C PHE A 214 -27.45 32.37 11.47
N PRO A 215 -27.70 32.50 10.14
CA PRO A 215 -28.97 33.03 9.66
C PRO A 215 -30.16 32.11 9.96
N VAL A 216 -29.97 30.79 9.94
CA VAL A 216 -31.04 29.84 10.28
C VAL A 216 -31.46 29.98 11.75
N VAL A 217 -30.48 30.01 12.68
CA VAL A 217 -30.77 30.21 14.11
C VAL A 217 -31.41 31.59 14.36
N SER A 218 -30.88 32.64 13.71
CA SER A 218 -31.50 33.99 13.80
C SER A 218 -32.97 33.99 13.34
N LEU A 219 -33.26 33.34 12.22
CA LEU A 219 -34.61 33.24 11.70
C LEU A 219 -35.53 32.46 12.68
N MET A 220 -35.03 31.37 13.28
CA MET A 220 -35.82 30.56 14.24
C MET A 220 -36.08 31.31 15.55
N LEU A 221 -35.21 32.25 15.96
CA LEU A 221 -35.38 33.04 17.16
C LEU A 221 -36.28 34.28 16.97
N THR A 222 -36.61 34.63 15.75
CA THR A 222 -37.48 35.76 15.40
C THR A 222 -38.92 35.36 15.08
N ILE A 223 -39.23 34.08 15.12
CA ILE A 223 -40.56 33.50 15.01
C ILE A 223 -41.09 33.18 16.42
#